data_618d1513376b14851a23031f14bf28d6
#
_entry.id   618d1513376b14851a23031f14bf28d6
#
_cell.length_a   1.000
_cell.length_b   1.000
_cell.length_c   1.000
_cell.angle_alpha   90.00
_cell.angle_beta   90.00
_cell.angle_gamma   90.00
#
_symmetry.space_group_name_H-M   'P 1'
#
loop_
_entity.id
_entity.type
_entity.pdbx_description
1 polymer ?
#
loop_
_entity_poly.entity_id
_entity_poly.type
_entity_poly.pdbx_seq_one_letter_code
_entity_poly.pdbx_strand_id
1 'polypeptide(L)'
;MTFIGSPNYTKGRGGQRITGVIIHWMAGNLASTDAVFQNTSRNTSAHYGIEDTTVHQYVRDEDTAYQAGNWTVNTQTIGIEHSAQPGRDASQATLETSAQLIADLSKKHGFAINSSTVRPHNAIKATQCPGTISVQWLINRANELQGQPIPAPAPSVPSPAVSLETVTVASAVLNVRSAPTSTAPLAGSRQLKKGDTFKIVARVQGQMVNGVSTWVKSSKGNYVWAGGLVGETSPPAPSSSGVATVIVATANVRSQPNTSSPLAGSKQLHKGDTFNYVSVVSGQSVGGNSQWLKSTKGNYVHSSLVRR
;
A
#
# COMPACT_ATOMS: atom_id res chain seq x y z
N MET A 1 -14.42 18.10 -13.81
CA MET A 1 -14.70 18.30 -12.36
C MET A 1 -16.07 18.94 -12.21
N THR A 2 -16.89 18.38 -11.33
CA THR A 2 -18.27 18.87 -11.05
C THR A 2 -18.37 19.24 -9.56
N PHE A 3 -18.90 20.44 -9.26
CA PHE A 3 -19.14 20.82 -7.87
C PHE A 3 -20.50 20.29 -7.43
N ILE A 4 -20.50 19.37 -6.47
CA ILE A 4 -21.70 18.75 -5.85
C ILE A 4 -22.09 19.52 -4.60
N GLY A 5 -21.10 19.99 -3.84
CA GLY A 5 -21.27 20.60 -2.53
C GLY A 5 -21.50 19.56 -1.43
N SER A 6 -21.33 19.94 -0.19
CA SER A 6 -21.69 19.19 1.01
C SER A 6 -22.09 20.19 2.11
N PRO A 7 -23.11 19.91 2.92
CA PRO A 7 -23.44 20.73 4.10
C PRO A 7 -22.47 20.48 5.26
N ASN A 8 -21.63 19.43 5.21
CA ASN A 8 -20.77 18.98 6.30
C ASN A 8 -19.38 19.60 6.20
N TYR A 9 -19.25 20.89 6.46
CA TYR A 9 -17.96 21.59 6.45
C TYR A 9 -17.99 22.81 7.37
N THR A 10 -16.84 23.36 7.68
CA THR A 10 -16.69 24.67 8.33
C THR A 10 -16.17 25.67 7.31
N LYS A 11 -16.82 26.86 7.26
CA LYS A 11 -16.37 27.95 6.40
C LYS A 11 -14.99 28.45 6.85
N GLY A 12 -14.07 28.55 5.89
CA GLY A 12 -12.68 28.94 6.13
C GLY A 12 -11.85 27.85 6.78
N ARG A 13 -10.58 28.16 7.03
CA ARG A 13 -9.57 27.24 7.58
C ARG A 13 -8.96 27.72 8.90
N GLY A 14 -9.61 28.67 9.61
CA GLY A 14 -9.10 29.22 10.86
C GLY A 14 -7.72 29.89 10.73
N GLY A 15 -7.42 30.53 9.60
CA GLY A 15 -6.12 31.15 9.32
C GLY A 15 -5.02 30.16 8.88
N GLN A 16 -5.32 28.86 8.79
CA GLN A 16 -4.34 27.86 8.37
C GLN A 16 -4.18 27.83 6.85
N ARG A 17 -2.95 27.54 6.40
CA ARG A 17 -2.63 27.31 4.98
C ARG A 17 -2.79 25.83 4.65
N ILE A 18 -3.10 25.55 3.36
CA ILE A 18 -3.07 24.19 2.85
C ILE A 18 -1.60 23.78 2.65
N THR A 19 -1.21 22.69 3.32
CA THR A 19 0.17 22.18 3.34
C THR A 19 0.28 20.79 2.72
N GLY A 20 -0.82 20.21 2.26
CA GLY A 20 -0.80 18.89 1.65
C GLY A 20 -2.18 18.28 1.47
N VAL A 21 -2.19 16.99 1.17
CA VAL A 21 -3.41 16.21 0.92
C VAL A 21 -3.44 14.94 1.76
N ILE A 22 -4.63 14.47 2.10
CA ILE A 22 -4.87 13.17 2.73
C ILE A 22 -5.60 12.28 1.74
N ILE A 23 -5.07 11.07 1.56
CA ILE A 23 -5.58 10.06 0.63
C ILE A 23 -6.53 9.14 1.37
N HIS A 24 -7.75 9.02 0.83
CA HIS A 24 -8.82 8.19 1.36
C HIS A 24 -9.35 7.22 0.30
N TRP A 25 -10.08 6.24 0.76
CA TRP A 25 -10.96 5.42 -0.08
C TRP A 25 -12.41 5.58 0.36
N MET A 26 -13.34 5.56 -0.57
CA MET A 26 -14.77 5.73 -0.33
C MET A 26 -15.39 4.55 0.43
N ALA A 27 -14.71 3.41 0.52
CA ALA A 27 -15.30 2.11 0.86
C ALA A 27 -16.56 1.82 0.03
N GLY A 28 -16.58 2.32 -1.21
CA GLY A 28 -17.68 2.33 -2.15
C GLY A 28 -17.33 3.00 -3.47
N ASN A 29 -18.28 3.69 -4.07
CA ASN A 29 -18.17 4.42 -5.32
C ASN A 29 -18.59 5.90 -5.16
N LEU A 30 -18.45 6.67 -6.23
CA LEU A 30 -18.73 8.10 -6.23
C LEU A 30 -20.20 8.41 -5.87
N ALA A 31 -21.15 7.67 -6.43
CA ALA A 31 -22.59 7.90 -6.16
C ALA A 31 -22.96 7.63 -4.69
N SER A 32 -22.38 6.59 -4.06
CA SER A 32 -22.59 6.33 -2.63
C SER A 32 -21.94 7.40 -1.75
N THR A 33 -20.81 7.94 -2.16
CA THR A 33 -20.10 9.02 -1.46
C THR A 33 -20.87 10.34 -1.55
N ASP A 34 -21.44 10.66 -2.70
CA ASP A 34 -22.33 11.81 -2.88
C ASP A 34 -23.48 11.76 -1.85
N ALA A 35 -24.16 10.62 -1.73
CA ALA A 35 -25.26 10.43 -0.78
C ALA A 35 -24.80 10.57 0.69
N VAL A 36 -23.62 10.04 1.04
CA VAL A 36 -23.06 10.15 2.40
C VAL A 36 -22.72 11.60 2.73
N PHE A 37 -22.07 12.34 1.83
CA PHE A 37 -21.62 13.70 2.08
C PHE A 37 -22.74 14.73 2.01
N GLN A 38 -23.86 14.43 1.37
CA GLN A 38 -25.09 15.21 1.41
C GLN A 38 -25.90 15.02 2.70
N ASN A 39 -25.66 13.95 3.46
CA ASN A 39 -26.38 13.65 4.68
C ASN A 39 -25.79 14.41 5.88
N THR A 40 -26.51 15.40 6.39
CA THR A 40 -26.07 16.23 7.53
C THR A 40 -25.86 15.44 8.83
N SER A 41 -26.57 14.32 9.03
CA SER A 41 -26.42 13.50 10.23
C SER A 41 -25.09 12.73 10.28
N ARG A 42 -24.38 12.61 9.15
CA ARG A 42 -23.09 11.91 9.07
C ARG A 42 -21.92 12.75 9.59
N ASN A 43 -22.04 14.07 9.54
CA ASN A 43 -20.98 15.00 9.97
C ASN A 43 -19.59 14.62 9.43
N THR A 44 -19.54 14.25 8.16
CA THR A 44 -18.32 13.84 7.44
C THR A 44 -18.34 14.36 6.02
N SER A 45 -17.17 14.68 5.48
CA SER A 45 -16.97 15.11 4.10
C SER A 45 -15.50 15.01 3.72
N ALA A 46 -15.21 15.11 2.42
CA ALA A 46 -13.88 15.40 1.89
C ALA A 46 -13.98 16.57 0.91
N HIS A 47 -12.83 17.03 0.38
CA HIS A 47 -12.86 18.09 -0.63
C HIS A 47 -13.20 17.51 -1.99
N TYR A 48 -12.62 16.35 -2.34
CA TYR A 48 -12.77 15.72 -3.65
C TYR A 48 -13.10 14.24 -3.54
N GLY A 49 -13.84 13.73 -4.52
CA GLY A 49 -14.05 12.32 -4.78
C GLY A 49 -13.76 12.00 -6.23
N ILE A 50 -13.11 10.86 -6.47
CA ILE A 50 -12.65 10.45 -7.80
C ILE A 50 -13.12 9.02 -8.11
N GLU A 51 -13.76 8.85 -9.26
CA GLU A 51 -14.05 7.57 -9.89
C GLU A 51 -13.70 7.66 -11.37
N ASP A 52 -12.73 6.85 -11.78
CA ASP A 52 -12.12 6.89 -13.10
C ASP A 52 -11.63 8.30 -13.47
N THR A 53 -12.19 8.93 -14.49
CA THR A 53 -11.88 10.30 -14.90
C THR A 53 -12.84 11.34 -14.33
N THR A 54 -13.84 10.90 -13.57
CA THR A 54 -14.84 11.78 -12.96
C THR A 54 -14.33 12.30 -11.63
N VAL A 55 -14.36 13.62 -11.45
CA VAL A 55 -14.00 14.29 -10.21
C VAL A 55 -15.18 15.11 -9.72
N HIS A 56 -15.66 14.78 -8.51
CA HIS A 56 -16.62 15.58 -7.75
C HIS A 56 -15.90 16.42 -6.71
N GLN A 57 -16.32 17.68 -6.54
CA GLN A 57 -15.89 18.54 -5.44
C GLN A 57 -17.05 18.75 -4.49
N TYR A 58 -16.83 18.46 -3.20
CA TYR A 58 -17.83 18.56 -2.14
C TYR A 58 -17.61 19.77 -1.25
N VAL A 59 -16.35 20.09 -0.93
CA VAL A 59 -15.98 21.26 -0.13
C VAL A 59 -14.96 22.08 -0.93
N ARG A 60 -15.10 23.40 -0.90
CA ARG A 60 -14.13 24.28 -1.56
C ARG A 60 -12.79 24.23 -0.85
N ASP A 61 -11.71 24.49 -1.58
CA ASP A 61 -10.36 24.44 -1.00
C ASP A 61 -10.17 25.44 0.15
N GLU A 62 -10.83 26.59 0.08
CA GLU A 62 -10.79 27.62 1.12
C GLU A 62 -11.54 27.28 2.40
N ASP A 63 -12.34 26.19 2.39
CA ASP A 63 -13.14 25.74 3.53
C ASP A 63 -12.54 24.46 4.15
N THR A 64 -13.04 24.06 5.32
CA THR A 64 -12.55 22.91 6.08
C THR A 64 -13.51 21.73 5.96
N ALA A 65 -13.10 20.67 5.27
CA ALA A 65 -13.82 19.39 5.22
C ALA A 65 -13.58 18.55 6.48
N TYR A 66 -14.54 17.69 6.85
CA TYR A 66 -14.47 16.80 8.02
C TYR A 66 -13.98 15.41 7.62
N GLN A 67 -12.69 15.29 7.25
CA GLN A 67 -12.15 14.13 6.56
C GLN A 67 -11.22 13.24 7.41
N ALA A 68 -10.37 13.83 8.27
CA ALA A 68 -9.26 13.11 8.89
C ALA A 68 -9.55 12.70 10.35
N GLY A 69 -10.68 13.12 10.93
CA GLY A 69 -10.95 12.92 12.35
C GLY A 69 -9.95 13.63 13.29
N ASN A 70 -9.24 14.61 12.75
CA ASN A 70 -8.28 15.46 13.44
C ASN A 70 -8.43 16.90 12.93
N TRP A 71 -8.82 17.82 13.83
CA TRP A 71 -9.15 19.18 13.43
C TRP A 71 -7.99 19.94 12.81
N THR A 72 -6.79 19.86 13.40
CA THR A 72 -5.59 20.51 12.86
C THR A 72 -5.26 20.00 11.46
N VAL A 73 -5.37 18.70 11.25
CA VAL A 73 -5.16 18.11 9.91
C VAL A 73 -6.25 18.56 8.93
N ASN A 74 -7.52 18.60 9.36
CA ASN A 74 -8.62 19.05 8.51
C ASN A 74 -8.40 20.49 8.00
N THR A 75 -7.98 21.40 8.88
CA THR A 75 -7.75 22.81 8.52
C THR A 75 -6.53 23.02 7.61
N GLN A 76 -5.56 22.10 7.63
CA GLN A 76 -4.29 22.23 6.90
C GLN A 76 -4.19 21.38 5.64
N THR A 77 -5.19 20.52 5.35
CA THR A 77 -5.08 19.59 4.21
C THR A 77 -6.35 19.52 3.39
N ILE A 78 -6.19 19.04 2.15
CA ILE A 78 -7.26 18.64 1.24
C ILE A 78 -7.48 17.13 1.37
N GLY A 79 -8.71 16.67 1.56
CA GLY A 79 -9.07 15.24 1.53
C GLY A 79 -9.47 14.82 0.12
N ILE A 80 -8.93 13.70 -0.36
CA ILE A 80 -9.24 13.13 -1.67
C ILE A 80 -9.71 11.68 -1.47
N GLU A 81 -10.96 11.41 -1.79
CA GLU A 81 -11.60 10.10 -1.76
C GLU A 81 -11.48 9.40 -3.10
N HIS A 82 -11.21 8.12 -3.09
CA HIS A 82 -11.05 7.30 -4.29
C HIS A 82 -12.07 6.18 -4.30
N SER A 83 -12.70 5.92 -5.47
CA SER A 83 -13.61 4.80 -5.67
C SER A 83 -12.86 3.48 -5.52
N ALA A 84 -12.85 2.96 -4.30
CA ALA A 84 -12.26 1.69 -3.88
C ALA A 84 -12.95 1.19 -2.61
N GLN A 85 -12.85 -0.12 -2.35
CA GLN A 85 -13.41 -0.77 -1.17
C GLN A 85 -12.68 -2.09 -0.89
N PRO A 86 -12.89 -2.74 0.27
CA PRO A 86 -12.37 -4.08 0.49
C PRO A 86 -12.72 -5.03 -0.66
N GLY A 87 -11.70 -5.63 -1.29
CA GLY A 87 -11.87 -6.54 -2.43
C GLY A 87 -12.02 -5.86 -3.81
N ARG A 88 -12.08 -4.53 -3.87
CA ARG A 88 -12.07 -3.77 -5.13
C ARG A 88 -11.12 -2.58 -5.03
N ASP A 89 -10.00 -2.67 -5.71
CA ASP A 89 -9.00 -1.61 -5.78
C ASP A 89 -9.49 -0.41 -6.61
N ALA A 90 -8.89 0.75 -6.39
CA ALA A 90 -9.06 1.89 -7.29
C ALA A 90 -8.57 1.53 -8.70
N SER A 91 -9.31 1.96 -9.72
CA SER A 91 -8.89 1.77 -11.11
C SER A 91 -7.63 2.58 -11.41
N GLN A 92 -6.89 2.19 -12.46
CA GLN A 92 -5.74 2.95 -12.92
C GLN A 92 -6.16 4.38 -13.34
N ALA A 93 -7.34 4.53 -13.96
CA ALA A 93 -7.88 5.83 -14.34
C ALA A 93 -8.15 6.72 -13.11
N THR A 94 -8.70 6.15 -12.02
CA THR A 94 -8.89 6.86 -10.74
C THR A 94 -7.55 7.34 -10.17
N LEU A 95 -6.53 6.50 -10.19
CA LEU A 95 -5.20 6.84 -9.67
C LEU A 95 -4.50 7.91 -10.52
N GLU A 96 -4.57 7.82 -11.86
CA GLU A 96 -4.00 8.83 -12.77
C GLU A 96 -4.69 10.21 -12.58
N THR A 97 -6.03 10.21 -12.47
CA THR A 97 -6.81 11.43 -12.20
C THR A 97 -6.45 12.03 -10.85
N SER A 98 -6.24 11.20 -9.84
CA SER A 98 -5.79 11.64 -8.51
C SER A 98 -4.39 12.25 -8.53
N ALA A 99 -3.45 11.62 -9.22
CA ALA A 99 -2.10 12.13 -9.36
C ALA A 99 -2.08 13.51 -10.06
N GLN A 100 -2.90 13.67 -11.09
CA GLN A 100 -3.07 14.99 -11.76
C GLN A 100 -3.66 16.02 -10.79
N LEU A 101 -4.70 15.67 -10.04
CA LEU A 101 -5.31 16.58 -9.05
C LEU A 101 -4.31 16.96 -7.95
N ILE A 102 -3.48 16.04 -7.46
CA ILE A 102 -2.42 16.32 -6.48
C ILE A 102 -1.40 17.30 -7.06
N ALA A 103 -0.99 17.12 -8.32
CA ALA A 103 -0.07 18.00 -9.00
C ALA A 103 -0.63 19.43 -9.12
N ASP A 104 -1.90 19.55 -9.50
CA ASP A 104 -2.59 20.85 -9.64
C ASP A 104 -2.77 21.55 -8.28
N LEU A 105 -3.16 20.79 -7.23
CA LEU A 105 -3.30 21.31 -5.88
C LEU A 105 -1.96 21.77 -5.29
N SER A 106 -0.90 20.99 -5.51
CA SER A 106 0.46 21.36 -5.09
C SER A 106 0.90 22.68 -5.72
N LYS A 107 0.70 22.83 -7.03
CA LYS A 107 0.99 24.08 -7.75
C LYS A 107 0.15 25.26 -7.24
N LYS A 108 -1.15 25.04 -7.04
CA LYS A 108 -2.11 26.05 -6.58
C LYS A 108 -1.80 26.55 -5.18
N HIS A 109 -1.43 25.65 -4.26
CA HIS A 109 -1.28 25.95 -2.83
C HIS A 109 0.18 26.03 -2.36
N GLY A 110 1.15 25.75 -3.22
CA GLY A 110 2.58 25.94 -2.97
C GLY A 110 3.18 24.92 -2.00
N PHE A 111 2.70 23.67 -1.95
CA PHE A 111 3.32 22.61 -1.15
C PHE A 111 4.11 21.63 -2.04
N ALA A 112 5.25 21.13 -1.56
CA ALA A 112 6.03 20.11 -2.25
C ALA A 112 5.30 18.76 -2.23
N ILE A 113 5.43 17.95 -3.30
CA ILE A 113 4.83 16.61 -3.37
C ILE A 113 5.81 15.57 -2.82
N ASN A 114 5.60 15.13 -1.59
CA ASN A 114 6.40 14.12 -0.91
C ASN A 114 5.60 13.40 0.20
N SER A 115 6.20 12.45 0.88
CA SER A 115 5.53 11.66 1.93
C SER A 115 5.11 12.45 3.18
N SER A 116 5.59 13.67 3.37
CA SER A 116 5.16 14.54 4.47
C SER A 116 3.90 15.34 4.14
N THR A 117 3.65 15.59 2.84
CA THR A 117 2.56 16.43 2.35
C THR A 117 1.44 15.63 1.69
N VAL A 118 1.74 14.45 1.13
CA VAL A 118 0.76 13.49 0.59
C VAL A 118 0.75 12.28 1.51
N ARG A 119 -0.27 12.15 2.34
CA ARG A 119 -0.30 11.17 3.43
C ARG A 119 -1.55 10.29 3.37
N PRO A 120 -1.44 8.99 3.72
CA PRO A 120 -2.62 8.14 3.88
C PRO A 120 -3.39 8.49 5.15
N HIS A 121 -4.71 8.27 5.16
CA HIS A 121 -5.55 8.53 6.33
C HIS A 121 -5.11 7.73 7.57
N ASN A 122 -4.64 6.50 7.39
CA ASN A 122 -4.14 5.67 8.49
C ASN A 122 -2.84 6.19 9.15
N ALA A 123 -2.16 7.16 8.56
CA ALA A 123 -1.07 7.89 9.20
C ALA A 123 -1.56 8.99 10.18
N ILE A 124 -2.86 9.31 10.15
CA ILE A 124 -3.49 10.35 10.99
C ILE A 124 -4.33 9.72 12.10
N LYS A 125 -5.09 8.67 11.75
CA LYS A 125 -6.02 7.99 12.65
C LYS A 125 -5.97 6.49 12.40
N ALA A 126 -6.15 5.69 13.44
CA ALA A 126 -6.24 4.23 13.31
C ALA A 126 -7.46 3.84 12.44
N THR A 127 -7.21 3.42 11.21
CA THR A 127 -8.21 3.04 10.20
C THR A 127 -7.58 2.15 9.13
N GLN A 128 -8.39 1.41 8.39
CA GLN A 128 -7.94 0.68 7.20
C GLN A 128 -7.83 1.56 5.95
N CYS A 129 -8.41 2.78 5.97
CA CYS A 129 -8.34 3.76 4.89
C CYS A 129 -6.87 4.25 4.73
N PRO A 130 -6.33 4.32 3.53
CA PRO A 130 -6.94 4.20 2.21
C PRO A 130 -6.86 2.78 1.58
N GLY A 131 -6.80 1.72 2.36
CA GLY A 131 -6.77 0.35 1.86
C GLY A 131 -5.50 0.03 1.07
N THR A 132 -5.67 -0.43 -0.16
CA THR A 132 -4.58 -0.84 -1.06
C THR A 132 -4.01 0.29 -1.92
N ILE A 133 -4.51 1.53 -1.77
CA ILE A 133 -4.03 2.67 -2.57
C ILE A 133 -2.58 2.99 -2.21
N SER A 134 -1.69 2.89 -3.19
CA SER A 134 -0.28 3.23 -3.03
C SER A 134 -0.06 4.74 -3.06
N VAL A 135 0.07 5.35 -1.88
CA VAL A 135 0.38 6.78 -1.76
C VAL A 135 1.74 7.11 -2.38
N GLN A 136 2.71 6.20 -2.30
CA GLN A 136 4.02 6.41 -2.93
C GLN A 136 3.91 6.46 -4.46
N TRP A 137 3.04 5.64 -5.05
CA TRP A 137 2.78 5.70 -6.49
C TRP A 137 2.16 7.04 -6.88
N LEU A 138 1.17 7.54 -6.12
CA LEU A 138 0.55 8.85 -6.34
C LEU A 138 1.58 9.99 -6.26
N ILE A 139 2.47 9.96 -5.26
CA ILE A 139 3.57 10.93 -5.11
C ILE A 139 4.47 10.95 -6.34
N ASN A 140 4.94 9.79 -6.76
CA ASN A 140 5.85 9.67 -7.90
C ASN A 140 5.17 10.19 -9.17
N ARG A 141 3.94 9.74 -9.42
CA ARG A 141 3.19 10.11 -10.61
C ARG A 141 2.84 11.60 -10.66
N ALA A 142 2.45 12.20 -9.53
CA ALA A 142 2.15 13.62 -9.44
C ALA A 142 3.41 14.49 -9.67
N ASN A 143 4.58 14.06 -9.19
CA ASN A 143 5.86 14.73 -9.48
C ASN A 143 6.23 14.64 -10.97
N GLU A 144 6.03 13.49 -11.62
CA GLU A 144 6.22 13.35 -13.08
C GLU A 144 5.36 14.34 -13.86
N LEU A 145 4.08 14.46 -13.47
CA LEU A 145 3.12 15.37 -14.13
C LEU A 145 3.46 16.86 -13.94
N GLN A 146 4.17 17.22 -12.86
CA GLN A 146 4.68 18.59 -12.67
C GLN A 146 5.97 18.87 -13.43
N GLY A 147 6.56 17.90 -14.14
CA GLY A 147 7.88 18.02 -14.75
C GLY A 147 9.00 18.22 -13.73
N GLN A 148 8.75 17.92 -12.45
CA GLN A 148 9.77 17.92 -11.42
C GLN A 148 10.59 16.62 -11.54
N PRO A 149 11.94 16.67 -11.36
CA PRO A 149 12.70 15.46 -11.17
C PRO A 149 12.10 14.71 -9.99
N ILE A 150 11.81 13.43 -10.16
CA ILE A 150 11.37 12.56 -9.05
C ILE A 150 12.38 12.79 -7.91
N PRO A 151 11.95 13.18 -6.68
CA PRO A 151 12.88 13.25 -5.56
C PRO A 151 13.65 11.93 -5.53
N ALA A 152 14.98 12.00 -5.62
CA ALA A 152 15.79 10.79 -5.61
C ALA A 152 15.32 9.95 -4.42
N PRO A 153 14.88 8.72 -4.60
CA PRO A 153 14.57 7.86 -3.48
C PRO A 153 15.83 7.82 -2.62
N ALA A 154 15.68 7.93 -1.30
CA ALA A 154 16.74 7.51 -0.41
C ALA A 154 17.24 6.17 -0.96
N PRO A 155 18.56 5.92 -1.10
CA PRO A 155 19.15 5.01 -2.05
C PRO A 155 18.43 3.67 -2.05
N SER A 156 17.43 3.56 -2.91
CA SER A 156 16.76 2.33 -3.28
C SER A 156 17.44 1.86 -4.55
N VAL A 157 17.84 0.64 -4.54
CA VAL A 157 18.32 -0.15 -5.66
C VAL A 157 17.59 0.25 -6.95
N PRO A 158 18.27 0.46 -8.08
CA PRO A 158 17.71 1.00 -9.32
C PRO A 158 16.48 0.20 -9.74
N SER A 159 15.35 0.90 -9.91
CA SER A 159 14.19 0.35 -10.59
C SER A 159 14.60 0.10 -12.04
N PRO A 160 14.61 -1.14 -12.52
CA PRO A 160 14.98 -1.40 -13.91
C PRO A 160 13.95 -0.73 -14.81
N ALA A 161 14.43 -0.14 -15.91
CA ALA A 161 13.60 0.17 -17.06
C ALA A 161 12.65 -1.02 -17.30
N VAL A 162 11.36 -0.75 -17.61
CA VAL A 162 10.37 -1.79 -17.86
C VAL A 162 10.81 -2.57 -19.13
N SER A 163 11.80 -3.41 -18.96
CA SER A 163 12.10 -4.44 -19.94
C SER A 163 11.02 -5.50 -19.76
N LEU A 164 10.19 -5.67 -20.78
CA LEU A 164 9.22 -6.76 -20.85
C LEU A 164 9.98 -8.08 -20.80
N GLU A 165 10.14 -8.59 -19.58
CA GLU A 165 10.79 -9.88 -19.37
C GLU A 165 9.80 -10.99 -19.69
N THR A 166 10.25 -12.00 -20.41
CA THR A 166 9.45 -13.19 -20.67
C THR A 166 9.78 -14.25 -19.64
N VAL A 167 8.76 -14.72 -18.92
CA VAL A 167 8.87 -15.78 -17.91
C VAL A 167 8.18 -17.05 -18.43
N THR A 168 8.65 -18.21 -17.96
CA THR A 168 8.16 -19.53 -18.36
C THR A 168 7.53 -20.22 -17.14
N VAL A 169 6.39 -20.86 -17.33
CA VAL A 169 5.70 -21.62 -16.28
C VAL A 169 6.39 -22.97 -16.04
N ALA A 170 6.74 -23.22 -14.78
CA ALA A 170 7.32 -24.49 -14.31
C ALA A 170 6.27 -25.47 -13.76
N SER A 171 5.22 -24.96 -13.15
CA SER A 171 4.15 -25.74 -12.55
C SER A 171 3.24 -26.38 -13.59
N ALA A 172 2.72 -27.57 -13.31
CA ALA A 172 1.76 -28.25 -14.18
C ALA A 172 0.54 -27.37 -14.51
N VAL A 173 0.05 -26.64 -13.48
CA VAL A 173 -1.03 -25.65 -13.57
C VAL A 173 -0.66 -24.44 -12.73
N LEU A 174 -0.88 -23.23 -13.26
CA LEU A 174 -0.64 -21.98 -12.56
C LEU A 174 -1.80 -21.01 -12.80
N ASN A 175 -2.38 -20.53 -11.71
CA ASN A 175 -3.53 -19.62 -11.76
C ASN A 175 -3.10 -18.19 -12.04
N VAL A 176 -3.85 -17.51 -12.91
CA VAL A 176 -3.77 -16.07 -13.14
C VAL A 176 -4.84 -15.38 -12.29
N ARG A 177 -4.45 -14.38 -11.50
CA ARG A 177 -5.32 -13.77 -10.50
C ARG A 177 -5.40 -12.25 -10.67
N SER A 178 -6.48 -11.66 -10.18
CA SER A 178 -6.72 -10.21 -10.23
C SER A 178 -5.89 -9.43 -9.19
N ALA A 179 -5.38 -10.11 -8.15
CA ALA A 179 -4.50 -9.53 -7.13
C ALA A 179 -3.41 -10.54 -6.73
N PRO A 180 -2.30 -10.11 -6.09
CA PRO A 180 -1.19 -10.98 -5.73
C PRO A 180 -1.48 -11.81 -4.47
N THR A 181 -2.60 -12.55 -4.47
CA THR A 181 -3.03 -13.46 -3.40
C THR A 181 -3.64 -14.75 -3.98
N SER A 182 -3.53 -15.85 -3.27
CA SER A 182 -4.11 -17.15 -3.66
C SER A 182 -5.64 -17.18 -3.55
N THR A 183 -6.23 -16.25 -2.84
CA THR A 183 -7.68 -16.11 -2.63
C THR A 183 -8.34 -15.12 -3.59
N ALA A 184 -7.55 -14.30 -4.31
CA ALA A 184 -8.10 -13.37 -5.30
C ALA A 184 -8.84 -14.12 -6.41
N PRO A 185 -9.88 -13.51 -7.00
CA PRO A 185 -10.56 -14.07 -8.16
C PRO A 185 -9.59 -14.41 -9.29
N LEU A 186 -9.91 -15.46 -10.05
CA LEU A 186 -9.18 -15.77 -11.28
C LEU A 186 -9.41 -14.66 -12.30
N ALA A 187 -8.33 -14.22 -12.93
CA ALA A 187 -8.38 -13.24 -14.00
C ALA A 187 -8.63 -13.93 -15.34
N GLY A 188 -9.89 -14.23 -15.60
CA GLY A 188 -10.35 -15.01 -16.75
C GLY A 188 -10.35 -16.53 -16.48
N SER A 189 -10.82 -17.30 -17.47
CA SER A 189 -10.99 -18.75 -17.37
C SER A 189 -9.71 -19.54 -17.70
N ARG A 190 -8.62 -18.89 -18.11
CA ARG A 190 -7.40 -19.55 -18.59
C ARG A 190 -6.39 -19.76 -17.47
N GLN A 191 -6.15 -21.03 -17.14
CA GLN A 191 -4.98 -21.43 -16.36
C GLN A 191 -3.76 -21.54 -17.27
N LEU A 192 -2.59 -21.12 -16.78
CA LEU A 192 -1.31 -21.37 -17.44
C LEU A 192 -0.84 -22.79 -17.15
N LYS A 193 -0.21 -23.41 -18.13
CA LYS A 193 0.34 -24.76 -18.04
C LYS A 193 1.85 -24.75 -18.13
N LYS A 194 2.49 -25.82 -17.68
CA LYS A 194 3.95 -25.99 -17.80
C LYS A 194 4.42 -25.74 -19.25
N GLY A 195 5.42 -24.88 -19.40
CA GLY A 195 5.96 -24.44 -20.67
C GLY A 195 5.31 -23.20 -21.27
N ASP A 196 4.16 -22.77 -20.79
CA ASP A 196 3.57 -21.50 -21.23
C ASP A 196 4.51 -20.33 -20.91
N THR A 197 4.58 -19.36 -21.82
CA THR A 197 5.36 -18.14 -21.63
C THR A 197 4.46 -16.90 -21.64
N PHE A 198 4.83 -15.88 -20.85
CA PHE A 198 4.15 -14.60 -20.87
C PHE A 198 5.08 -13.47 -20.45
N LYS A 199 4.71 -12.24 -20.84
CA LYS A 199 5.50 -11.03 -20.52
C LYS A 199 5.07 -10.47 -19.16
N ILE A 200 6.05 -10.14 -18.34
CA ILE A 200 5.85 -9.46 -17.04
C ILE A 200 6.40 -8.03 -17.09
N VAL A 201 5.78 -7.17 -16.30
CA VAL A 201 6.14 -5.75 -16.15
C VAL A 201 6.72 -5.45 -14.76
N ALA A 202 6.46 -6.30 -13.78
CA ALA A 202 6.98 -6.11 -12.42
C ALA A 202 6.97 -7.43 -11.63
N ARG A 203 7.84 -7.48 -10.62
CA ARG A 203 7.73 -8.41 -9.48
C ARG A 203 7.21 -7.63 -8.28
N VAL A 204 6.18 -8.15 -7.63
CA VAL A 204 5.51 -7.50 -6.49
C VAL A 204 5.48 -8.44 -5.29
N GLN A 205 5.45 -7.88 -4.11
CA GLN A 205 5.19 -8.66 -2.90
C GLN A 205 3.68 -8.90 -2.77
N GLY A 206 3.31 -10.12 -2.43
CA GLY A 206 1.93 -10.51 -2.23
C GLY A 206 1.81 -11.57 -1.13
N GLN A 207 0.70 -12.30 -1.12
CA GLN A 207 0.50 -13.38 -0.16
C GLN A 207 1.60 -14.43 -0.31
N MET A 208 2.16 -14.84 0.82
CA MET A 208 3.11 -15.94 0.86
C MET A 208 2.40 -17.27 0.58
N VAL A 209 2.88 -17.99 -0.43
CA VAL A 209 2.44 -19.32 -0.82
C VAL A 209 3.67 -20.22 -0.87
N ASN A 210 3.67 -21.34 -0.13
CA ASN A 210 4.79 -22.28 -0.06
C ASN A 210 6.17 -21.63 0.16
N GLY A 211 6.23 -20.59 1.01
CA GLY A 211 7.48 -19.89 1.31
C GLY A 211 7.91 -18.81 0.31
N VAL A 212 7.16 -18.58 -0.77
CA VAL A 212 7.41 -17.55 -1.78
C VAL A 212 6.33 -16.48 -1.71
N SER A 213 6.70 -15.23 -1.38
CA SER A 213 5.80 -14.07 -1.35
C SER A 213 5.87 -13.23 -2.63
N THR A 214 6.78 -13.56 -3.55
CA THR A 214 6.91 -12.87 -4.83
C THR A 214 5.81 -13.31 -5.78
N TRP A 215 5.17 -12.32 -6.40
CA TRP A 215 4.21 -12.46 -7.47
C TRP A 215 4.71 -11.65 -8.67
N VAL A 216 4.41 -12.06 -9.86
CA VAL A 216 4.72 -11.30 -11.08
C VAL A 216 3.46 -10.66 -11.63
N LYS A 217 3.56 -9.39 -12.01
CA LYS A 217 2.49 -8.67 -12.70
C LYS A 217 2.71 -8.81 -14.18
N SER A 218 1.74 -9.39 -14.89
CA SER A 218 1.78 -9.52 -16.35
C SER A 218 1.56 -8.16 -17.02
N SER A 219 1.94 -8.05 -18.29
CA SER A 219 1.66 -6.87 -19.13
C SER A 219 0.15 -6.56 -19.30
N LYS A 220 -0.73 -7.52 -18.96
CA LYS A 220 -2.19 -7.35 -18.92
C LYS A 220 -2.72 -6.91 -17.54
N GLY A 221 -1.84 -6.61 -16.58
CA GLY A 221 -2.20 -6.16 -15.23
C GLY A 221 -2.56 -7.27 -14.24
N ASN A 222 -2.57 -8.54 -14.65
CA ASN A 222 -2.89 -9.68 -13.80
C ASN A 222 -1.67 -10.22 -13.06
N TYR A 223 -1.90 -11.01 -12.03
CA TYR A 223 -0.85 -11.52 -11.14
C TYR A 223 -0.72 -13.04 -11.25
N VAL A 224 0.52 -13.50 -11.21
CA VAL A 224 0.89 -14.93 -11.21
C VAL A 224 1.90 -15.14 -10.09
N TRP A 225 1.72 -16.22 -9.33
CA TRP A 225 2.66 -16.57 -8.26
C TRP A 225 4.01 -16.99 -8.81
N ALA A 226 5.08 -16.31 -8.37
CA ALA A 226 6.43 -16.53 -8.91
C ALA A 226 6.99 -17.92 -8.62
N GLY A 227 6.61 -18.56 -7.50
CA GLY A 227 7.06 -19.92 -7.19
C GLY A 227 6.59 -21.01 -8.17
N GLY A 228 5.72 -20.66 -9.11
CA GLY A 228 5.32 -21.55 -10.23
C GLY A 228 6.05 -21.30 -11.53
N LEU A 229 7.09 -20.44 -11.57
CA LEU A 229 7.82 -20.04 -12.77
C LEU A 229 9.23 -20.63 -12.77
N VAL A 230 9.82 -20.80 -13.95
CA VAL A 230 11.20 -21.28 -14.13
C VAL A 230 12.17 -20.21 -13.63
N GLY A 231 13.12 -20.60 -12.77
CA GLY A 231 14.16 -19.70 -12.25
C GLY A 231 13.69 -18.73 -11.18
N GLU A 232 12.40 -18.69 -10.87
CA GLU A 232 11.81 -17.83 -9.83
C GLU A 232 11.67 -18.55 -8.46
N THR A 233 12.52 -19.53 -8.20
CA THR A 233 12.65 -20.11 -6.88
C THR A 233 13.28 -19.08 -5.96
N SER A 234 12.50 -18.49 -5.07
CA SER A 234 12.85 -17.48 -4.05
C SER A 234 13.87 -16.44 -4.53
N PRO A 235 13.64 -15.14 -4.31
CA PRO A 235 14.76 -14.21 -4.31
C PRO A 235 15.82 -14.84 -3.39
N PRO A 236 17.12 -14.78 -3.73
CA PRO A 236 18.13 -15.20 -2.79
C PRO A 236 17.80 -14.52 -1.48
N ALA A 237 17.48 -15.31 -0.47
CA ALA A 237 17.33 -14.79 0.87
C ALA A 237 18.58 -13.92 1.10
N PRO A 238 18.46 -12.70 1.63
CA PRO A 238 19.65 -12.06 2.14
C PRO A 238 20.21 -13.08 3.12
N SER A 239 21.30 -13.69 2.72
CA SER A 239 21.99 -14.77 3.44
C SER A 239 22.73 -14.12 4.61
N SER A 240 21.99 -13.77 5.63
CA SER A 240 22.55 -13.47 6.94
C SER A 240 21.98 -14.46 7.93
N SER A 241 22.55 -15.65 7.97
CA SER A 241 22.46 -16.52 9.14
C SER A 241 23.36 -15.95 10.23
N GLY A 242 22.97 -16.11 11.46
CA GLY A 242 23.76 -15.61 12.59
C GLY A 242 23.09 -15.86 13.93
N VAL A 243 23.64 -15.25 14.95
CA VAL A 243 23.05 -15.23 16.28
C VAL A 243 22.36 -13.87 16.49
N ALA A 244 21.13 -13.90 16.94
CA ALA A 244 20.39 -12.70 17.32
C ALA A 244 20.18 -12.66 18.83
N THR A 245 20.34 -11.48 19.42
CA THR A 245 20.14 -11.22 20.87
C THR A 245 18.89 -10.37 21.06
N VAL A 246 17.97 -10.78 21.92
CA VAL A 246 16.76 -10.03 22.25
C VAL A 246 17.10 -8.78 23.05
N ILE A 247 16.59 -7.62 22.60
CA ILE A 247 16.86 -6.30 23.20
C ILE A 247 15.67 -5.71 23.95
N VAL A 248 14.50 -6.32 23.85
CA VAL A 248 13.26 -5.92 24.53
C VAL A 248 12.96 -6.84 25.72
N ALA A 249 12.13 -6.38 26.67
CA ALA A 249 11.80 -7.18 27.86
C ALA A 249 11.24 -8.56 27.47
N THR A 250 10.38 -8.62 26.45
CA THR A 250 9.78 -9.87 25.98
C THR A 250 9.61 -9.83 24.47
N ALA A 251 10.02 -10.88 23.77
CA ALA A 251 9.85 -11.08 22.36
C ALA A 251 9.01 -12.33 22.05
N ASN A 252 7.95 -12.17 21.30
CA ASN A 252 7.11 -13.28 20.86
C ASN A 252 7.77 -14.06 19.72
N VAL A 253 7.81 -15.37 19.88
CA VAL A 253 8.21 -16.31 18.81
C VAL A 253 6.94 -16.80 18.11
N ARG A 254 6.84 -16.64 16.81
CA ARG A 254 5.64 -16.88 16.01
C ARG A 254 5.83 -18.01 15.01
N SER A 255 4.73 -18.72 14.69
CA SER A 255 4.74 -19.78 13.68
C SER A 255 4.81 -19.25 12.23
N GLN A 256 4.45 -17.98 12.01
CA GLN A 256 4.53 -17.26 10.74
C GLN A 256 5.06 -15.85 10.97
N PRO A 257 5.62 -15.17 9.95
CA PRO A 257 6.18 -13.82 10.08
C PRO A 257 5.08 -12.73 10.09
N ASN A 258 4.15 -12.84 11.07
CA ASN A 258 3.10 -11.85 11.32
C ASN A 258 2.67 -11.88 12.80
N THR A 259 2.04 -10.79 13.25
CA THR A 259 1.64 -10.60 14.65
C THR A 259 0.35 -11.34 15.04
N SER A 260 -0.43 -11.79 14.07
CA SER A 260 -1.69 -12.55 14.29
C SER A 260 -1.49 -14.06 14.30
N SER A 261 -0.35 -14.57 13.85
CA SER A 261 -0.08 -16.01 13.86
C SER A 261 0.08 -16.52 15.30
N PRO A 262 -0.25 -17.79 15.55
CA PRO A 262 -0.06 -18.42 16.86
C PRO A 262 1.40 -18.29 17.33
N LEU A 263 1.58 -18.22 18.64
CA LEU A 263 2.90 -18.37 19.25
C LEU A 263 3.44 -19.77 18.94
N ALA A 264 4.71 -19.84 18.60
CA ALA A 264 5.40 -21.10 18.34
C ALA A 264 5.82 -21.76 19.67
N GLY A 265 4.89 -22.49 20.29
CA GLY A 265 5.02 -23.01 21.62
C GLY A 265 4.79 -21.96 22.71
N SER A 266 4.95 -22.37 23.98
CA SER A 266 4.76 -21.49 25.15
C SER A 266 5.97 -20.60 25.47
N LYS A 267 7.03 -20.60 24.62
CA LYS A 267 8.26 -19.83 24.88
C LYS A 267 8.20 -18.44 24.31
N GLN A 268 8.18 -17.47 25.22
CA GLN A 268 8.62 -16.10 24.94
C GLN A 268 10.13 -16.02 25.17
N LEU A 269 10.81 -15.21 24.39
CA LEU A 269 12.22 -14.86 24.61
C LEU A 269 12.28 -13.57 25.44
N HIS A 270 13.25 -13.48 26.33
CA HIS A 270 13.47 -12.34 27.23
C HIS A 270 14.73 -11.58 26.84
N LYS A 271 14.86 -10.36 27.35
CA LYS A 271 16.04 -9.51 27.11
C LYS A 271 17.33 -10.26 27.47
N GLY A 272 18.26 -10.32 26.54
CA GLY A 272 19.51 -11.03 26.66
C GLY A 272 19.51 -12.46 26.11
N ASP A 273 18.33 -13.04 25.86
CA ASP A 273 18.24 -14.36 25.21
C ASP A 273 18.82 -14.31 23.81
N THR A 274 19.49 -15.37 23.41
CA THR A 274 20.06 -15.51 22.08
C THR A 274 19.43 -16.70 21.34
N PHE A 275 19.33 -16.57 20.02
CA PHE A 275 18.92 -17.67 19.16
C PHE A 275 19.61 -17.63 17.79
N ASN A 276 19.84 -18.79 17.23
CA ASN A 276 20.35 -18.91 15.86
C ASN A 276 19.24 -18.70 14.85
N TYR A 277 19.50 -17.85 13.85
CA TYR A 277 18.59 -17.66 12.71
C TYR A 277 19.29 -18.06 11.42
N VAL A 278 18.50 -18.59 10.48
CA VAL A 278 18.98 -19.09 9.17
C VAL A 278 18.71 -18.12 8.03
N SER A 279 17.77 -17.20 8.23
CA SER A 279 17.44 -16.17 7.21
C SER A 279 16.66 -15.01 7.82
N VAL A 280 16.72 -13.88 7.15
CA VAL A 280 15.81 -12.74 7.36
C VAL A 280 14.78 -12.79 6.24
N VAL A 281 13.51 -12.77 6.59
CA VAL A 281 12.38 -12.85 5.66
C VAL A 281 11.50 -11.63 5.77
N SER A 282 10.83 -11.27 4.70
CA SER A 282 9.75 -10.27 4.74
C SER A 282 8.48 -10.89 5.31
N GLY A 283 7.81 -10.15 6.19
CA GLY A 283 6.54 -10.53 6.80
C GLY A 283 5.67 -9.30 7.02
N GLN A 284 4.71 -9.40 7.96
CA GLN A 284 3.89 -8.25 8.34
C GLN A 284 4.75 -7.10 8.83
N SER A 285 4.47 -5.90 8.32
CA SER A 285 5.12 -4.68 8.80
C SER A 285 4.65 -4.32 10.22
N VAL A 286 5.59 -4.08 11.11
CA VAL A 286 5.36 -3.63 12.50
C VAL A 286 6.21 -2.39 12.71
N GLY A 287 5.56 -1.24 12.96
CA GLY A 287 6.27 0.02 13.13
C GLY A 287 7.10 0.45 11.90
N GLY A 288 6.63 0.12 10.68
CA GLY A 288 7.33 0.43 9.43
C GLY A 288 8.42 -0.58 9.03
N ASN A 289 8.69 -1.59 9.85
CA ASN A 289 9.67 -2.63 9.58
C ASN A 289 8.97 -3.96 9.25
N SER A 290 9.25 -4.55 8.09
CA SER A 290 8.69 -5.83 7.64
C SER A 290 9.65 -7.02 7.77
N GLN A 291 10.82 -6.84 8.38
CA GLN A 291 11.82 -7.89 8.50
C GLN A 291 11.57 -8.80 9.70
N TRP A 292 11.63 -10.11 9.47
CA TRP A 292 11.50 -11.16 10.45
C TRP A 292 12.68 -12.14 10.38
N LEU A 293 13.22 -12.54 11.50
CA LEU A 293 14.27 -13.55 11.55
C LEU A 293 13.64 -14.94 11.64
N LYS A 294 13.96 -15.81 10.69
CA LYS A 294 13.56 -17.23 10.73
C LYS A 294 14.61 -18.01 11.52
N SER A 295 14.21 -18.58 12.66
CA SER A 295 15.11 -19.40 13.50
C SER A 295 15.42 -20.74 12.82
N THR A 296 16.46 -21.42 13.31
CA THR A 296 16.80 -22.80 12.91
C THR A 296 15.67 -23.81 13.14
N LYS A 297 14.72 -23.47 14.03
CA LYS A 297 13.52 -24.29 14.30
C LYS A 297 12.33 -23.93 13.40
N GLY A 298 12.51 -23.05 12.42
CA GLY A 298 11.47 -22.64 11.47
C GLY A 298 10.49 -21.57 11.99
N ASN A 299 10.69 -21.05 13.21
CA ASN A 299 9.85 -20.03 13.82
C ASN A 299 10.38 -18.62 13.55
N TYR A 300 9.56 -17.59 13.81
CA TYR A 300 9.87 -16.22 13.42
C TYR A 300 9.87 -15.25 14.60
N VAL A 301 10.85 -14.35 14.61
CA VAL A 301 10.95 -13.24 15.57
C VAL A 301 11.09 -11.95 14.75
N HIS A 302 10.33 -10.90 15.10
CA HIS A 302 10.42 -9.62 14.39
C HIS A 302 11.78 -8.95 14.62
N SER A 303 12.38 -8.41 13.56
CA SER A 303 13.77 -7.93 13.61
C SER A 303 13.97 -6.71 14.52
N SER A 304 12.92 -5.90 14.76
CA SER A 304 13.00 -4.77 15.70
C SER A 304 13.16 -5.16 17.17
N LEU A 305 12.94 -6.44 17.50
CA LEU A 305 13.01 -6.95 18.88
C LEU A 305 14.39 -7.51 19.22
N VAL A 306 15.32 -7.52 18.26
CA VAL A 306 16.63 -8.15 18.40
C VAL A 306 17.75 -7.30 17.81
N ARG A 307 18.98 -7.54 18.29
CA ARG A 307 20.23 -7.11 17.66
C ARG A 307 20.90 -8.32 17.00
N ARG A 308 21.41 -8.12 15.80
CA ARG A 308 22.17 -9.10 14.98
C ARG A 308 23.64 -8.82 15.08
#